data_15c7af253719a56c40d01c376ae57c4e
#
_entry.id   15c7af253719a56c40d01c376ae57c4e
#
_cell.length_a   1.000
_cell.length_b   1.000
_cell.length_c   1.000
_cell.angle_alpha   90.00
_cell.angle_beta   90.00
_cell.angle_gamma   90.00
#
_symmetry.space_group_name_H-M   'P 1'
#
loop_
_entity.id
_entity.type
_entity.pdbx_description
1 polymer ?
#
loop_
_entity_poly.entity_id
_entity_poly.type
_entity_poly.pdbx_seq_one_letter_code
_entity_poly.pdbx_strand_id
1 'polypeptide(L)'
;MLPTNSGQKAFEKTFDNEDDLFDRLENYCSSGYIPMHMPGHKRNTQLIDTGNPYGIDITEIDGFDNLHHPDGFLKEAQERAAQYYDAAKTWYLVSGSSIGLMSAILGVTSRHDTVLVARNCHISVYNAIYENELNPQYIYPKFVDNLWISSGILSNDVEKALKNCVKNEKGSGKVGAVIITSPTYEGNVSDIRAIADVVHKYGVPLIVDEAHGAHFKYSEKFPQSALGLGADVVVQSLHKTLPSLTQTALLHVGREAVNKKRLIADIDRYLNMFQSTSPSYILMGSINRCIRLMNSERGRAVMDNYTKELEKLRVIKLAKSDDISKLVIYTEDGCLQGKQLYDILLKRYRIQLEMASLRYVIAMTGPGDTKEYYDRFYDALCEIDKELAGRSGTSDIGSSETVNISRPVIKMNLYDAVNCEDKESVEYHDACGRVSASTVCIYPPGIPLVCPGEVINRNMIDTVDNAFRDGLDVMGLEGLEAGLCGAAPDERKIVKILCLR
;
A
#
# COMPACT_ATOMS: atom_id res chain seq x y z
N MET A 1 -28.41 -25.71 -4.68
CA MET A 1 -29.15 -24.74 -3.82
C MET A 1 -28.18 -24.19 -2.81
N LEU A 2 -27.79 -22.94 -2.92
CA LEU A 2 -26.98 -22.27 -1.91
C LEU A 2 -27.81 -22.14 -0.62
N PRO A 3 -27.27 -22.41 0.58
CA PRO A 3 -28.01 -22.21 1.81
C PRO A 3 -28.25 -20.72 2.05
N THR A 4 -29.49 -20.39 2.25
CA THR A 4 -30.08 -19.09 2.38
C THR A 4 -29.64 -18.32 3.63
N ASN A 5 -29.33 -17.05 3.47
CA ASN A 5 -29.55 -15.87 4.34
C ASN A 5 -29.37 -15.91 5.88
N SER A 6 -28.87 -16.99 6.50
CA SER A 6 -28.64 -16.99 7.96
C SER A 6 -27.28 -16.38 8.36
N GLY A 7 -26.29 -16.37 7.46
CA GLY A 7 -24.95 -15.84 7.73
C GLY A 7 -24.84 -14.32 7.64
N GLN A 8 -25.63 -13.66 6.78
CA GLN A 8 -25.66 -12.21 6.67
C GLN A 8 -26.21 -11.55 7.96
N LYS A 9 -27.25 -12.16 8.54
CA LYS A 9 -27.81 -11.70 9.82
C LYS A 9 -26.88 -11.88 11.02
N ALA A 10 -25.86 -12.76 10.94
CA ALA A 10 -24.90 -12.95 12.02
C ALA A 10 -23.78 -11.89 12.01
N PHE A 11 -23.38 -11.37 10.84
CA PHE A 11 -22.40 -10.29 10.76
C PHE A 11 -23.03 -8.92 11.06
N GLU A 12 -24.26 -8.68 10.58
CA GLU A 12 -25.03 -7.47 10.87
C GLU A 12 -25.52 -7.40 12.33
N LYS A 13 -25.67 -8.54 13.03
CA LYS A 13 -26.08 -8.60 14.43
C LYS A 13 -24.95 -8.48 15.45
N THR A 14 -23.70 -8.43 15.02
CA THR A 14 -22.56 -8.36 15.96
C THR A 14 -22.31 -6.94 16.50
N PHE A 15 -22.91 -5.93 15.92
CA PHE A 15 -22.72 -4.55 16.38
C PHE A 15 -24.07 -3.87 16.58
N ASP A 16 -24.40 -3.59 17.82
CA ASP A 16 -25.52 -2.71 18.15
C ASP A 16 -25.11 -1.27 17.79
N ASN A 17 -26.04 -0.45 17.31
CA ASN A 17 -25.72 0.96 16.95
C ASN A 17 -25.34 1.81 18.18
N GLU A 18 -25.53 1.27 19.39
CA GLU A 18 -25.14 1.89 20.65
C GLU A 18 -23.74 1.50 21.13
N ASP A 19 -23.07 0.47 20.50
CA ASP A 19 -21.71 0.08 20.86
C ASP A 19 -20.72 1.22 20.56
N ASP A 20 -19.87 1.53 21.51
CA ASP A 20 -18.75 2.42 21.24
C ASP A 20 -17.67 1.73 20.39
N LEU A 21 -16.67 2.49 19.93
CA LEU A 21 -15.60 1.94 19.09
C LEU A 21 -14.79 0.85 19.80
N PHE A 22 -14.54 0.99 21.11
CA PHE A 22 -13.79 -0.02 21.86
C PHE A 22 -14.60 -1.31 22.01
N ASP A 23 -15.90 -1.24 22.28
CA ASP A 23 -16.77 -2.42 22.33
C ASP A 23 -16.75 -3.20 21.00
N ARG A 24 -16.81 -2.48 19.88
CA ARG A 24 -16.69 -3.08 18.53
C ARG A 24 -15.33 -3.76 18.30
N LEU A 25 -14.23 -3.13 18.73
CA LEU A 25 -12.89 -3.69 18.60
C LEU A 25 -12.71 -4.93 19.48
N GLU A 26 -13.22 -4.94 20.72
CA GLU A 26 -13.19 -6.09 21.62
C GLU A 26 -14.03 -7.24 21.09
N ASN A 27 -15.24 -6.95 20.60
CA ASN A 27 -16.12 -7.91 19.96
C ASN A 27 -15.46 -8.53 18.72
N TYR A 28 -14.81 -7.71 17.87
CA TYR A 28 -14.04 -8.24 16.74
C TYR A 28 -12.84 -9.07 17.20
N CYS A 29 -12.12 -8.67 18.24
CA CYS A 29 -10.99 -9.40 18.79
C CYS A 29 -11.40 -10.81 19.25
N SER A 30 -12.56 -10.94 19.91
CA SER A 30 -13.10 -12.21 20.42
C SER A 30 -13.92 -13.00 19.38
N SER A 31 -14.15 -12.48 18.19
CA SER A 31 -15.02 -13.07 17.16
C SER A 31 -14.55 -14.39 16.56
N GLY A 32 -13.25 -14.74 16.74
CA GLY A 32 -12.63 -15.94 16.15
C GLY A 32 -12.34 -15.85 14.65
N TYR A 33 -12.42 -14.64 14.05
CA TYR A 33 -11.95 -14.42 12.69
C TYR A 33 -10.42 -14.53 12.59
N ILE A 34 -9.95 -15.25 11.58
CA ILE A 34 -8.52 -15.31 11.25
C ILE A 34 -8.13 -14.04 10.49
N PRO A 35 -7.13 -13.28 10.95
CA PRO A 35 -6.76 -11.99 10.34
C PRO A 35 -5.73 -12.18 9.21
N MET A 36 -6.15 -12.61 8.02
CA MET A 36 -5.31 -12.64 6.81
C MET A 36 -5.20 -11.27 6.14
N HIS A 37 -5.11 -10.24 7.00
CA HIS A 37 -4.98 -8.83 6.64
C HIS A 37 -3.97 -8.13 7.55
N MET A 38 -3.63 -6.88 7.26
CA MET A 38 -2.84 -6.04 8.16
C MET A 38 -3.59 -5.79 9.49
N PRO A 39 -2.91 -5.58 10.63
CA PRO A 39 -1.46 -5.45 10.79
C PRO A 39 -0.74 -6.81 10.97
N GLY A 40 0.59 -6.80 10.73
CA GLY A 40 1.44 -8.00 10.76
C GLY A 40 1.65 -8.65 12.11
N HIS A 41 1.27 -8.01 13.24
CA HIS A 41 1.30 -8.64 14.56
C HIS A 41 0.17 -9.70 14.74
N LYS A 42 -0.86 -9.69 13.86
CA LYS A 42 -1.94 -10.69 13.82
C LYS A 42 -2.66 -10.91 15.16
N ARG A 43 -2.71 -9.89 16.00
CA ARG A 43 -3.24 -9.98 17.39
C ARG A 43 -2.51 -11.00 18.28
N ASN A 44 -1.29 -11.42 17.90
CA ASN A 44 -0.51 -12.42 18.62
C ASN A 44 0.29 -11.77 19.77
N THR A 45 -0.34 -11.65 20.93
CA THR A 45 0.28 -11.10 22.15
C THR A 45 1.39 -11.98 22.72
N GLN A 46 1.44 -13.27 22.35
CA GLN A 46 2.56 -14.15 22.73
C GLN A 46 3.85 -13.77 21.99
N LEU A 47 3.74 -13.22 20.79
CA LEU A 47 4.89 -12.79 20.00
C LEU A 47 5.40 -11.42 20.52
N ILE A 48 4.49 -10.48 20.69
CA ILE A 48 4.80 -9.13 21.16
C ILE A 48 3.60 -8.59 21.96
N ASP A 49 3.89 -8.03 23.12
CA ASP A 49 2.89 -7.41 23.99
C ASP A 49 3.35 -6.00 24.38
N THR A 50 2.44 -5.05 24.34
CA THR A 50 2.70 -3.65 24.76
C THR A 50 2.28 -3.39 26.19
N GLY A 51 1.60 -4.31 26.85
CA GLY A 51 1.01 -4.13 28.17
C GLY A 51 -0.23 -3.23 28.15
N ASN A 52 -0.59 -2.67 29.33
CA ASN A 52 -1.69 -1.70 29.43
C ASN A 52 -1.30 -0.37 28.76
N PRO A 53 -1.92 0.03 27.65
CA PRO A 53 -1.56 1.25 26.94
C PRO A 53 -1.71 2.50 27.82
N TYR A 54 -2.76 2.62 28.61
CA TYR A 54 -2.98 3.80 29.47
C TYR A 54 -1.93 3.96 30.55
N GLY A 55 -1.32 2.85 31.04
CA GLY A 55 -0.29 2.88 32.08
C GLY A 55 1.09 3.32 31.58
N ILE A 56 1.30 3.33 30.26
CA ILE A 56 2.58 3.67 29.61
C ILE A 56 2.46 4.80 28.59
N ASP A 57 1.29 5.43 28.48
CA ASP A 57 1.08 6.57 27.57
C ASP A 57 1.55 7.86 28.26
N ILE A 58 2.64 8.40 27.76
CA ILE A 58 3.29 9.60 28.26
C ILE A 58 3.64 10.54 27.10
N THR A 59 4.01 11.75 27.45
CA THR A 59 4.64 12.73 26.53
C THR A 59 6.11 12.91 26.86
N GLU A 60 6.76 13.98 26.38
CA GLU A 60 8.17 14.33 26.63
C GLU A 60 8.33 14.84 28.08
N ILE A 61 8.50 13.92 29.02
CA ILE A 61 8.73 14.21 30.42
C ILE A 61 10.19 13.95 30.81
N ASP A 62 10.61 14.45 31.99
CA ASP A 62 11.97 14.26 32.52
C ASP A 62 12.34 12.77 32.56
N GLY A 63 13.52 12.43 32.04
CA GLY A 63 14.02 11.06 31.94
C GLY A 63 13.58 10.32 30.66
N PHE A 64 12.76 10.93 29.79
CA PHE A 64 12.40 10.42 28.47
C PHE A 64 12.90 11.37 27.38
N ASP A 65 13.40 10.78 26.29
CA ASP A 65 14.00 11.48 25.16
C ASP A 65 12.90 12.05 24.24
N ASN A 66 13.21 13.04 23.41
CA ASN A 66 12.30 13.67 22.46
C ASN A 66 12.56 13.17 21.03
N LEU A 67 11.53 12.70 20.31
CA LEU A 67 11.68 12.18 18.96
C LEU A 67 12.20 13.23 17.97
N HIS A 68 11.83 14.49 18.15
CA HIS A 68 12.24 15.61 17.28
C HIS A 68 13.67 16.09 17.53
N HIS A 69 14.17 15.90 18.76
CA HIS A 69 15.52 16.28 19.17
C HIS A 69 16.16 15.16 20.01
N PRO A 70 16.34 13.97 19.39
CA PRO A 70 16.79 12.81 20.14
C PRO A 70 18.25 12.96 20.56
N ASP A 71 18.53 12.91 21.84
CA ASP A 71 19.87 13.01 22.44
C ASP A 71 20.21 11.84 23.37
N GLY A 72 19.22 11.02 23.75
CA GLY A 72 19.34 9.89 24.65
C GLY A 72 18.96 8.55 23.99
N PHE A 73 18.08 7.78 24.65
CA PHE A 73 17.77 6.41 24.24
C PHE A 73 17.05 6.31 22.89
N LEU A 74 16.26 7.32 22.47
CA LEU A 74 15.64 7.33 21.14
C LEU A 74 16.69 7.51 20.05
N LYS A 75 17.69 8.38 20.28
CA LYS A 75 18.84 8.51 19.39
C LYS A 75 19.56 7.19 19.23
N GLU A 76 19.94 6.55 20.36
CA GLU A 76 20.61 5.25 20.34
C GLU A 76 19.76 4.17 19.66
N ALA A 77 18.44 4.17 19.87
CA ALA A 77 17.53 3.23 19.26
C ALA A 77 17.45 3.41 17.73
N GLN A 78 17.39 4.65 17.24
CA GLN A 78 17.39 4.97 15.81
C GLN A 78 18.76 4.68 15.16
N GLU A 79 19.88 4.96 15.86
CA GLU A 79 21.22 4.61 15.40
C GLU A 79 21.41 3.10 15.29
N ARG A 80 20.91 2.35 16.27
CA ARG A 80 20.90 0.87 16.24
C ARG A 80 20.04 0.33 15.11
N ALA A 81 18.88 0.94 14.86
CA ALA A 81 18.05 0.60 13.69
C ALA A 81 18.82 0.87 12.40
N ALA A 82 19.51 2.02 12.28
CA ALA A 82 20.32 2.32 11.11
C ALA A 82 21.43 1.28 10.90
N GLN A 83 22.09 0.82 11.97
CA GLN A 83 23.10 -0.25 11.90
C GLN A 83 22.47 -1.57 11.44
N TYR A 84 21.31 -1.95 11.99
CA TYR A 84 20.63 -3.18 11.59
C TYR A 84 20.21 -3.17 10.12
N TYR A 85 19.76 -2.04 9.59
CA TYR A 85 19.32 -1.90 8.20
C TYR A 85 20.45 -1.53 7.24
N ASP A 86 21.68 -1.37 7.72
CA ASP A 86 22.84 -0.89 6.94
C ASP A 86 22.60 0.48 6.28
N ALA A 87 21.88 1.35 7.00
CA ALA A 87 21.55 2.71 6.59
C ALA A 87 22.56 3.73 7.11
N ALA A 88 22.64 4.90 6.46
CA ALA A 88 23.35 6.07 6.99
C ALA A 88 22.60 6.75 8.12
N LYS A 89 21.26 6.77 8.03
CA LYS A 89 20.33 7.32 9.01
C LYS A 89 19.01 6.55 8.94
N THR A 90 18.38 6.38 10.09
CA THR A 90 17.03 5.83 10.21
C THR A 90 16.22 6.66 11.18
N TRP A 91 14.99 7.00 10.82
CA TRP A 91 14.03 7.66 11.69
C TRP A 91 12.86 6.75 12.02
N TYR A 92 12.37 6.85 13.24
CA TYR A 92 11.10 6.27 13.66
C TYR A 92 9.95 7.16 13.18
N LEU A 93 8.95 6.54 12.58
CA LEU A 93 7.75 7.21 12.12
C LEU A 93 6.54 6.70 12.91
N VAL A 94 5.84 7.62 13.55
CA VAL A 94 4.62 7.33 14.34
C VAL A 94 3.34 7.85 13.67
N SER A 95 3.49 8.42 12.47
CA SER A 95 2.39 8.92 11.64
C SER A 95 2.30 8.17 10.29
N GLY A 96 2.78 6.92 10.26
CA GLY A 96 2.76 6.06 9.08
C GLY A 96 3.83 6.37 8.04
N SER A 97 3.96 5.45 7.08
CA SER A 97 4.83 5.64 5.91
C SER A 97 4.40 6.81 5.03
N SER A 98 3.13 7.23 5.09
CA SER A 98 2.62 8.38 4.31
C SER A 98 3.40 9.65 4.61
N ILE A 99 3.62 9.96 5.89
CA ILE A 99 4.43 11.12 6.31
C ILE A 99 5.90 10.92 5.95
N GLY A 100 6.41 9.69 6.06
CA GLY A 100 7.77 9.35 5.63
C GLY A 100 7.99 9.63 4.15
N LEU A 101 7.08 9.20 3.28
CA LEU A 101 7.15 9.43 1.83
C LEU A 101 7.04 10.92 1.49
N MET A 102 6.08 11.64 2.10
CA MET A 102 5.95 13.08 1.90
C MET A 102 7.23 13.80 2.33
N SER A 103 7.75 13.52 3.53
CA SER A 103 9.00 14.13 4.03
C SER A 103 10.20 13.80 3.14
N ALA A 104 10.28 12.56 2.64
CA ALA A 104 11.35 12.14 1.73
C ALA A 104 11.29 12.94 0.41
N ILE A 105 10.12 13.00 -0.22
CA ILE A 105 9.95 13.67 -1.52
C ILE A 105 10.22 15.17 -1.37
N LEU A 106 9.63 15.82 -0.38
CA LEU A 106 9.80 17.25 -0.12
C LEU A 106 11.24 17.61 0.29
N GLY A 107 11.91 16.71 1.04
CA GLY A 107 13.32 16.89 1.42
C GLY A 107 14.31 16.72 0.26
N VAL A 108 13.95 15.95 -0.74
CA VAL A 108 14.80 15.64 -1.90
C VAL A 108 14.61 16.65 -3.03
N THR A 109 13.39 17.18 -3.19
CA THR A 109 12.99 18.03 -4.32
C THR A 109 12.92 19.50 -3.94
N SER A 110 12.97 20.38 -4.94
CA SER A 110 12.63 21.78 -4.84
C SER A 110 11.29 22.04 -5.55
N ARG A 111 10.63 23.15 -5.22
CA ARG A 111 9.40 23.56 -5.92
C ARG A 111 9.61 23.56 -7.43
N HIS A 112 8.61 23.10 -8.16
CA HIS A 112 8.57 23.01 -9.62
C HIS A 112 9.61 22.06 -10.25
N ASP A 113 10.35 21.28 -9.44
CA ASP A 113 11.20 20.21 -9.99
C ASP A 113 10.35 19.21 -10.77
N THR A 114 10.94 18.64 -11.81
CA THR A 114 10.36 17.47 -12.47
C THR A 114 10.65 16.22 -11.63
N VAL A 115 9.66 15.37 -11.44
CA VAL A 115 9.83 14.06 -10.79
C VAL A 115 9.34 12.94 -11.70
N LEU A 116 10.11 11.86 -11.76
CA LEU A 116 9.66 10.64 -12.42
C LEU A 116 8.97 9.74 -11.39
N VAL A 117 7.74 9.38 -11.64
CA VAL A 117 6.87 8.70 -10.67
C VAL A 117 6.27 7.44 -11.29
N ALA A 118 6.42 6.31 -10.61
CA ALA A 118 5.67 5.12 -10.98
C ALA A 118 4.17 5.37 -10.81
N ARG A 119 3.36 5.13 -11.88
CA ARG A 119 1.93 5.51 -11.86
C ARG A 119 1.10 4.70 -10.85
N ASN A 120 1.64 3.60 -10.35
CA ASN A 120 1.05 2.78 -9.29
C ASN A 120 1.50 3.17 -7.87
N CYS A 121 2.03 4.38 -7.67
CA CYS A 121 2.37 4.89 -6.34
C CYS A 121 1.12 5.15 -5.49
N HIS A 122 1.32 5.08 -4.18
CA HIS A 122 0.31 5.42 -3.18
C HIS A 122 -0.04 6.92 -3.23
N ILE A 123 -1.27 7.27 -2.83
CA ILE A 123 -1.78 8.66 -2.81
C ILE A 123 -0.87 9.66 -2.09
N SER A 124 -0.09 9.25 -1.09
CA SER A 124 0.86 10.12 -0.38
C SER A 124 1.96 10.70 -1.29
N VAL A 125 2.32 10.01 -2.37
CA VAL A 125 3.27 10.52 -3.38
C VAL A 125 2.62 11.68 -4.15
N TYR A 126 1.36 11.55 -4.53
CA TYR A 126 0.61 12.59 -5.22
C TYR A 126 0.35 13.81 -4.30
N ASN A 127 0.14 13.57 -3.01
CA ASN A 127 0.05 14.66 -2.03
C ASN A 127 1.37 15.46 -1.95
N ALA A 128 2.52 14.77 -1.95
CA ALA A 128 3.82 15.46 -1.98
C ALA A 128 4.06 16.22 -3.30
N ILE A 129 3.59 15.69 -4.43
CA ILE A 129 3.62 16.37 -5.74
C ILE A 129 2.80 17.66 -5.66
N TYR A 130 1.63 17.62 -5.05
CA TYR A 130 0.79 18.80 -4.83
C TYR A 130 1.47 19.83 -3.93
N GLU A 131 1.94 19.43 -2.76
CA GLU A 131 2.53 20.33 -1.76
C GLU A 131 3.76 21.08 -2.27
N ASN A 132 4.57 20.46 -3.12
CA ASN A 132 5.79 21.07 -3.66
C ASN A 132 5.62 21.54 -5.12
N GLU A 133 4.39 21.60 -5.62
CA GLU A 133 4.07 22.03 -6.99
C GLU A 133 4.96 21.33 -8.05
N LEU A 134 5.21 20.03 -7.86
CA LEU A 134 6.10 19.26 -8.72
C LEU A 134 5.47 18.96 -10.08
N ASN A 135 6.33 18.75 -11.08
CA ASN A 135 5.93 18.37 -12.44
C ASN A 135 6.12 16.86 -12.64
N PRO A 136 5.07 16.03 -12.45
CA PRO A 136 5.21 14.59 -12.55
C PRO A 136 5.35 14.13 -14.00
N GLN A 137 6.29 13.22 -14.24
CA GLN A 137 6.40 12.41 -15.45
C GLN A 137 6.18 10.97 -15.05
N TYR A 138 5.11 10.35 -15.55
CA TYR A 138 4.69 9.02 -15.11
C TYR A 138 5.40 7.91 -15.87
N ILE A 139 5.85 6.91 -15.12
CA ILE A 139 6.34 5.62 -15.62
C ILE A 139 5.26 4.58 -15.32
N TYR A 140 4.79 3.91 -16.36
CA TYR A 140 3.70 2.95 -16.23
C TYR A 140 4.25 1.54 -16.07
N PRO A 141 3.83 0.80 -15.00
CA PRO A 141 4.11 -0.63 -14.91
C PRO A 141 3.44 -1.37 -16.06
N LYS A 142 3.94 -2.55 -16.39
CA LYS A 142 3.23 -3.50 -17.24
C LYS A 142 2.26 -4.28 -16.36
N PHE A 143 1.24 -4.86 -16.98
CA PHE A 143 0.35 -5.80 -16.32
C PHE A 143 0.77 -7.22 -16.69
N VAL A 144 0.76 -8.09 -15.68
CA VAL A 144 1.07 -9.50 -15.84
C VAL A 144 -0.25 -10.25 -16.02
N ASP A 145 -0.35 -10.96 -17.13
CA ASP A 145 -1.44 -11.87 -17.47
C ASP A 145 -2.88 -11.29 -17.39
N ASN A 146 -3.85 -12.18 -17.51
CA ASN A 146 -5.29 -11.85 -17.46
C ASN A 146 -5.77 -11.37 -16.10
N LEU A 147 -4.92 -11.37 -15.05
CA LEU A 147 -5.28 -10.94 -13.69
C LEU A 147 -5.12 -9.44 -13.44
N TRP A 148 -4.46 -8.71 -14.37
CA TRP A 148 -4.18 -7.27 -14.23
C TRP A 148 -3.34 -6.89 -13.01
N ILE A 149 -2.47 -7.78 -12.63
CA ILE A 149 -1.50 -7.53 -11.57
C ILE A 149 -0.39 -6.63 -12.11
N SER A 150 -0.09 -5.55 -11.42
CA SER A 150 1.02 -4.66 -11.77
C SER A 150 2.36 -5.39 -11.63
N SER A 151 3.18 -5.37 -12.68
CA SER A 151 4.59 -5.77 -12.59
C SER A 151 5.44 -4.67 -11.93
N GLY A 152 6.69 -5.00 -11.61
CA GLY A 152 7.70 -3.98 -11.28
C GLY A 152 7.97 -3.03 -12.46
N ILE A 153 8.55 -1.89 -12.17
CA ILE A 153 9.03 -0.91 -13.15
C ILE A 153 10.33 -1.43 -13.80
N LEU A 154 10.46 -1.24 -15.10
CA LEU A 154 11.66 -1.64 -15.84
C LEU A 154 12.69 -0.51 -15.89
N SER A 155 13.97 -0.83 -15.65
CA SER A 155 15.09 0.13 -15.72
C SER A 155 15.19 0.85 -17.07
N ASN A 156 14.91 0.13 -18.18
CA ASN A 156 14.86 0.72 -19.53
C ASN A 156 13.79 1.80 -19.69
N ASP A 157 12.65 1.67 -19.03
CA ASP A 157 11.57 2.68 -19.10
C ASP A 157 11.93 3.91 -18.25
N VAL A 158 12.62 3.71 -17.12
CA VAL A 158 13.23 4.79 -16.32
C VAL A 158 14.27 5.55 -17.14
N GLU A 159 15.18 4.84 -17.81
CA GLU A 159 16.22 5.46 -18.63
C GLU A 159 15.65 6.29 -19.80
N LYS A 160 14.63 5.75 -20.49
CA LYS A 160 13.93 6.49 -21.56
C LYS A 160 13.27 7.77 -21.03
N ALA A 161 12.60 7.69 -19.88
CA ALA A 161 11.94 8.83 -19.26
C ALA A 161 12.97 9.91 -18.85
N LEU A 162 14.10 9.53 -18.22
CA LEU A 162 15.21 10.44 -17.89
C LEU A 162 15.79 11.13 -19.14
N LYS A 163 16.07 10.35 -20.20
CA LYS A 163 16.57 10.91 -21.48
C LYS A 163 15.62 11.92 -22.09
N ASN A 164 14.32 11.70 -22.00
CA ASN A 164 13.30 12.62 -22.49
C ASN A 164 13.24 13.91 -21.68
N CYS A 165 13.33 13.80 -20.35
CA CYS A 165 13.37 15.00 -19.47
C CYS A 165 14.60 15.87 -19.77
N VAL A 166 15.79 15.28 -19.88
CA VAL A 166 17.04 16.01 -20.17
C VAL A 166 17.01 16.68 -21.55
N LYS A 167 16.40 16.06 -22.57
CA LYS A 167 16.28 16.66 -23.90
C LYS A 167 15.34 17.85 -23.97
N ASN A 168 14.35 17.90 -23.08
CA ASN A 168 13.30 18.91 -23.06
C ASN A 168 13.62 20.09 -22.12
N GLU A 169 14.86 20.26 -21.67
CA GLU A 169 15.32 21.28 -20.69
C GLU A 169 14.98 22.73 -21.03
N LYS A 170 14.43 23.05 -22.19
CA LYS A 170 14.03 24.42 -22.56
C LYS A 170 12.80 24.96 -21.81
N GLY A 171 12.21 24.20 -20.86
CA GLY A 171 11.01 24.62 -20.12
C GLY A 171 10.63 23.80 -18.90
N SER A 172 11.23 22.66 -18.64
CA SER A 172 10.97 21.83 -17.46
C SER A 172 12.11 21.94 -16.46
N GLY A 173 11.77 22.12 -15.18
CA GLY A 173 12.75 22.19 -14.09
C GLY A 173 13.67 20.97 -14.04
N LYS A 174 14.71 21.05 -13.21
CA LYS A 174 15.65 19.94 -12.95
C LYS A 174 14.88 18.68 -12.55
N VAL A 175 15.33 17.50 -13.00
CA VAL A 175 14.83 16.24 -12.47
C VAL A 175 15.30 16.10 -11.01
N GLY A 176 14.35 16.22 -10.07
CA GLY A 176 14.62 16.24 -8.63
C GLY A 176 14.73 14.86 -8.03
N ALA A 177 13.89 13.90 -8.47
CA ALA A 177 13.88 12.54 -7.95
C ALA A 177 13.24 11.56 -8.93
N VAL A 178 13.56 10.26 -8.75
CA VAL A 178 12.80 9.12 -9.26
C VAL A 178 12.12 8.44 -8.08
N ILE A 179 10.80 8.18 -8.17
CA ILE A 179 9.99 7.64 -7.09
C ILE A 179 9.31 6.36 -7.58
N ILE A 180 9.56 5.24 -6.88
CA ILE A 180 9.08 3.91 -7.27
C ILE A 180 8.47 3.21 -6.06
N THR A 181 7.34 2.52 -6.26
CA THR A 181 6.78 1.59 -5.28
C THR A 181 7.27 0.17 -5.58
N SER A 182 7.98 -0.43 -4.65
CA SER A 182 8.49 -1.80 -4.72
C SER A 182 8.66 -2.37 -3.32
N PRO A 183 7.94 -3.46 -2.96
CA PRO A 183 7.05 -4.23 -3.84
C PRO A 183 5.73 -3.52 -4.16
N THR A 184 5.05 -3.99 -5.21
CA THR A 184 3.65 -3.63 -5.46
C THR A 184 2.74 -4.21 -4.37
N TYR A 185 1.47 -3.86 -4.37
CA TYR A 185 0.51 -4.38 -3.38
C TYR A 185 0.37 -5.91 -3.46
N GLU A 186 0.47 -6.46 -4.67
CA GLU A 186 0.43 -7.90 -4.95
C GLU A 186 1.77 -8.60 -4.69
N GLY A 187 2.84 -7.84 -4.43
CA GLY A 187 4.15 -8.37 -4.03
C GLY A 187 5.18 -8.49 -5.16
N ASN A 188 4.95 -7.90 -6.34
CA ASN A 188 5.96 -7.88 -7.41
C ASN A 188 6.99 -6.80 -7.15
N VAL A 189 8.28 -7.10 -7.36
CA VAL A 189 9.37 -6.15 -7.15
C VAL A 189 9.95 -5.63 -8.47
N SER A 190 10.49 -4.42 -8.40
CA SER A 190 11.29 -3.82 -9.49
C SER A 190 12.76 -4.23 -9.35
N ASP A 191 13.49 -4.29 -10.45
CA ASP A 191 14.96 -4.43 -10.39
C ASP A 191 15.58 -3.10 -9.92
N ILE A 192 15.52 -2.90 -8.59
CA ILE A 192 15.97 -1.65 -7.96
C ILE A 192 17.45 -1.39 -8.22
N ARG A 193 18.30 -2.43 -8.28
CA ARG A 193 19.73 -2.25 -8.59
C ARG A 193 19.93 -1.66 -9.97
N ALA A 194 19.33 -2.27 -10.99
CA ALA A 194 19.45 -1.74 -12.35
C ALA A 194 18.84 -0.34 -12.50
N ILE A 195 17.76 -0.04 -11.73
CA ILE A 195 17.17 1.29 -11.71
C ILE A 195 18.10 2.29 -11.03
N ALA A 196 18.68 1.96 -9.87
CA ALA A 196 19.63 2.82 -9.15
C ALA A 196 20.86 3.13 -10.05
N ASP A 197 21.43 2.10 -10.71
CA ASP A 197 22.54 2.28 -11.63
C ASP A 197 22.23 3.24 -12.79
N VAL A 198 21.00 3.22 -13.28
CA VAL A 198 20.52 4.16 -14.31
C VAL A 198 20.36 5.56 -13.72
N VAL A 199 19.63 5.71 -12.63
CA VAL A 199 19.25 7.00 -12.04
C VAL A 199 20.49 7.78 -11.57
N HIS A 200 21.45 7.10 -10.95
CA HIS A 200 22.68 7.69 -10.44
C HIS A 200 23.60 8.21 -11.55
N LYS A 201 23.57 7.64 -12.79
CA LYS A 201 24.29 8.23 -13.93
C LYS A 201 23.87 9.65 -14.26
N TYR A 202 22.64 10.02 -13.88
CA TYR A 202 22.10 11.37 -14.05
C TYR A 202 22.25 12.23 -12.79
N GLY A 203 22.84 11.71 -11.71
CA GLY A 203 22.99 12.41 -10.43
C GLY A 203 21.65 12.67 -9.73
N VAL A 204 20.62 11.88 -10.04
CA VAL A 204 19.25 11.99 -9.49
C VAL A 204 19.09 10.98 -8.37
N PRO A 205 18.49 11.35 -7.22
CA PRO A 205 18.20 10.40 -6.15
C PRO A 205 17.02 9.48 -6.47
N LEU A 206 17.10 8.23 -5.97
CA LEU A 206 16.07 7.21 -6.05
C LEU A 206 15.36 7.06 -4.71
N ILE A 207 14.06 7.33 -4.66
CA ILE A 207 13.18 7.10 -3.52
C ILE A 207 12.37 5.83 -3.78
N VAL A 208 12.40 4.88 -2.85
CA VAL A 208 11.60 3.65 -2.94
C VAL A 208 10.58 3.60 -1.81
N ASP A 209 9.32 3.56 -2.20
CA ASP A 209 8.22 3.17 -1.31
C ASP A 209 8.25 1.64 -1.14
N GLU A 210 8.89 1.20 -0.08
CA GLU A 210 8.99 -0.20 0.34
C GLU A 210 8.05 -0.48 1.54
N ALA A 211 6.89 0.21 1.60
CA ALA A 211 5.96 0.08 2.72
C ALA A 211 5.51 -1.38 2.95
N HIS A 212 5.45 -2.19 1.91
CA HIS A 212 5.08 -3.61 1.98
C HIS A 212 6.27 -4.57 2.08
N GLY A 213 7.52 -4.07 2.18
CA GLY A 213 8.75 -4.87 2.17
C GLY A 213 9.57 -4.83 3.47
N ALA A 214 9.01 -4.35 4.60
CA ALA A 214 9.77 -4.23 5.85
C ALA A 214 10.35 -5.58 6.36
N HIS A 215 9.78 -6.70 5.95
CA HIS A 215 10.22 -8.06 6.31
C HIS A 215 11.35 -8.60 5.41
N PHE A 216 11.64 -8.00 4.27
CA PHE A 216 12.59 -8.51 3.28
C PHE A 216 13.97 -8.81 3.85
N LYS A 217 14.43 -7.99 4.76
CA LYS A 217 15.73 -8.15 5.39
C LYS A 217 15.88 -9.44 6.23
N TYR A 218 14.80 -10.04 6.69
CA TYR A 218 14.82 -11.04 7.76
C TYR A 218 14.79 -12.50 7.29
N SER A 219 14.75 -12.74 5.97
CA SER A 219 14.94 -14.07 5.39
C SER A 219 15.34 -13.97 3.93
N GLU A 220 16.27 -14.84 3.48
CA GLU A 220 16.71 -14.95 2.07
C GLU A 220 15.62 -15.50 1.14
N LYS A 221 14.49 -15.98 1.70
CA LYS A 221 13.33 -16.43 0.91
C LYS A 221 12.49 -15.27 0.37
N PHE A 222 12.74 -14.06 0.85
CA PHE A 222 12.12 -12.82 0.37
C PHE A 222 13.06 -12.06 -0.56
N PRO A 223 12.54 -11.14 -1.38
CA PRO A 223 13.36 -10.23 -2.16
C PRO A 223 14.35 -9.44 -1.30
N GLN A 224 15.43 -8.99 -1.89
CA GLN A 224 16.35 -8.09 -1.20
C GLN A 224 15.74 -6.70 -1.05
N SER A 225 15.92 -6.07 0.13
CA SER A 225 15.45 -4.70 0.37
C SER A 225 16.12 -3.68 -0.57
N ALA A 226 15.34 -2.70 -0.99
CA ALA A 226 15.76 -1.61 -1.87
C ALA A 226 16.98 -0.86 -1.33
N LEU A 227 17.12 -0.75 -0.01
CA LEU A 227 18.26 -0.09 0.63
C LEU A 227 19.59 -0.77 0.28
N GLY A 228 19.65 -2.11 0.32
CA GLY A 228 20.81 -2.90 -0.09
C GLY A 228 21.04 -2.95 -1.60
N LEU A 229 20.06 -2.50 -2.38
CA LEU A 229 20.11 -2.45 -3.85
C LEU A 229 20.47 -1.07 -4.41
N GLY A 230 20.76 -0.09 -3.53
CA GLY A 230 21.27 1.22 -3.94
C GLY A 230 20.22 2.33 -3.98
N ALA A 231 19.04 2.13 -3.41
CA ALA A 231 18.08 3.22 -3.21
C ALA A 231 18.65 4.27 -2.24
N ASP A 232 18.44 5.56 -2.55
CA ASP A 232 18.93 6.66 -1.72
C ASP A 232 18.05 6.86 -0.49
N VAL A 233 16.74 6.74 -0.66
CA VAL A 233 15.75 6.84 0.42
C VAL A 233 14.75 5.70 0.32
N VAL A 234 14.50 5.05 1.44
CA VAL A 234 13.55 3.92 1.54
C VAL A 234 12.60 4.14 2.69
N VAL A 235 11.31 3.95 2.46
CA VAL A 235 10.27 4.03 3.49
C VAL A 235 9.60 2.68 3.66
N GLN A 236 9.59 2.17 4.90
CA GLN A 236 9.03 0.86 5.24
C GLN A 236 7.95 0.99 6.31
N SER A 237 6.77 0.41 6.10
CA SER A 237 5.75 0.27 7.13
C SER A 237 5.99 -0.99 7.94
N LEU A 238 6.44 -0.85 9.18
CA LEU A 238 6.66 -2.00 10.06
C LEU A 238 5.35 -2.75 10.32
N HIS A 239 4.28 -2.01 10.59
CA HIS A 239 2.98 -2.58 10.92
C HIS A 239 2.34 -3.43 9.82
N LYS A 240 2.71 -3.23 8.54
CA LYS A 240 2.08 -3.99 7.46
C LYS A 240 2.51 -5.45 7.44
N THR A 241 3.79 -5.72 7.68
CA THR A 241 4.38 -7.06 7.49
C THR A 241 5.15 -7.58 8.69
N LEU A 242 5.40 -6.77 9.71
CA LEU A 242 6.12 -7.14 10.92
C LEU A 242 5.25 -6.91 12.17
N PRO A 243 5.60 -7.53 13.33
CA PRO A 243 4.82 -7.41 14.55
C PRO A 243 5.00 -6.06 15.24
N SER A 244 4.38 -5.03 14.69
CA SER A 244 4.37 -3.67 15.23
C SER A 244 2.97 -3.08 15.15
N LEU A 245 2.65 -2.10 16.01
CA LEU A 245 1.35 -1.45 16.04
C LEU A 245 1.10 -0.64 14.75
N THR A 246 -0.14 -0.49 14.37
CA THR A 246 -0.58 0.34 13.23
C THR A 246 0.02 1.74 13.34
N GLN A 247 0.29 2.39 12.23
CA GLN A 247 1.00 3.68 12.06
C GLN A 247 2.53 3.61 12.23
N THR A 248 3.11 2.52 12.72
CA THR A 248 4.57 2.43 12.87
C THR A 248 5.26 2.20 11.53
N ALA A 249 6.30 3.00 11.27
CA ALA A 249 7.10 2.89 10.05
C ALA A 249 8.55 3.35 10.30
N LEU A 250 9.41 3.14 9.31
CA LEU A 250 10.78 3.63 9.28
C LEU A 250 11.04 4.38 7.97
N LEU A 251 11.88 5.41 8.07
CA LEU A 251 12.49 6.05 6.92
C LEU A 251 13.99 5.86 7.02
N HIS A 252 14.62 5.45 5.92
CA HIS A 252 16.04 5.20 5.83
C HIS A 252 16.68 6.07 4.74
N VAL A 253 17.91 6.52 5.00
CA VAL A 253 18.81 7.07 3.97
C VAL A 253 19.95 6.10 3.77
N GLY A 254 20.22 5.73 2.50
CA GLY A 254 21.27 4.82 2.10
C GLY A 254 22.67 5.35 2.41
N ARG A 255 23.65 4.45 2.60
CA ARG A 255 25.03 4.85 2.92
C ARG A 255 25.70 5.60 1.76
N GLU A 256 25.38 5.23 0.54
CA GLU A 256 25.93 5.80 -0.69
C GLU A 256 24.96 6.81 -1.36
N ALA A 257 23.96 7.29 -0.60
CA ALA A 257 22.95 8.21 -1.12
C ALA A 257 23.56 9.49 -1.72
N VAL A 258 23.01 9.92 -2.85
CA VAL A 258 23.38 11.17 -3.53
C VAL A 258 23.15 12.35 -2.61
N ASN A 259 24.16 13.22 -2.44
CA ASN A 259 24.07 14.39 -1.55
C ASN A 259 23.62 14.08 -0.10
N LYS A 260 23.98 12.94 0.43
CA LYS A 260 23.54 12.36 1.70
C LYS A 260 23.39 13.35 2.87
N LYS A 261 24.38 14.23 3.11
CA LYS A 261 24.34 15.19 4.23
C LYS A 261 23.16 16.16 4.10
N ARG A 262 22.95 16.70 2.92
CA ARG A 262 21.85 17.62 2.62
C ARG A 262 20.52 16.89 2.71
N LEU A 263 20.43 15.69 2.12
CA LEU A 263 19.28 14.81 2.17
C LEU A 263 18.81 14.55 3.61
N ILE A 264 19.74 14.17 4.49
CA ILE A 264 19.42 13.92 5.91
C ILE A 264 18.88 15.17 6.58
N ALA A 265 19.50 16.34 6.37
CA ALA A 265 19.08 17.58 7.01
C ALA A 265 17.70 18.06 6.51
N ASP A 266 17.45 17.96 5.19
CA ASP A 266 16.19 18.40 4.61
C ASP A 266 15.03 17.45 4.95
N ILE A 267 15.24 16.13 4.95
CA ILE A 267 14.25 15.15 5.40
C ILE A 267 13.92 15.36 6.89
N ASP A 268 14.93 15.53 7.72
CA ASP A 268 14.77 15.78 9.18
C ASP A 268 13.87 17.00 9.42
N ARG A 269 14.10 18.08 8.68
CA ARG A 269 13.27 19.30 8.75
C ARG A 269 11.79 19.02 8.42
N TYR A 270 11.49 18.25 7.37
CA TYR A 270 10.11 17.93 7.03
C TYR A 270 9.48 16.92 7.98
N LEU A 271 10.23 15.97 8.52
CA LEU A 271 9.72 15.09 9.57
C LEU A 271 9.34 15.88 10.82
N ASN A 272 10.14 16.88 11.20
CA ASN A 272 9.83 17.76 12.32
C ASN A 272 8.60 18.66 12.07
N MET A 273 8.28 18.95 10.81
CA MET A 273 7.07 19.72 10.46
C MET A 273 5.82 18.84 10.45
N PHE A 274 5.92 17.60 10.03
CA PHE A 274 4.74 16.77 9.73
C PHE A 274 4.41 15.74 10.81
N GLN A 275 5.37 15.27 11.58
CA GLN A 275 5.06 14.43 12.73
C GLN A 275 4.53 15.27 13.88
N SER A 276 3.62 14.67 14.67
CA SER A 276 3.07 15.32 15.86
C SER A 276 4.17 15.80 16.79
N THR A 277 4.01 16.97 17.39
CA THR A 277 4.90 17.48 18.45
C THR A 277 4.80 16.66 19.74
N SER A 278 3.73 15.86 19.89
CA SER A 278 3.53 14.90 20.97
C SER A 278 3.49 13.48 20.39
N PRO A 279 4.63 12.92 19.96
CA PRO A 279 4.68 11.62 19.31
C PRO A 279 4.40 10.50 20.32
N SER A 280 3.56 9.53 19.96
CA SER A 280 3.17 8.44 20.84
C SER A 280 4.35 7.55 21.25
N TYR A 281 4.64 7.52 22.54
CA TYR A 281 5.68 6.64 23.14
C TYR A 281 5.31 5.16 23.01
N ILE A 282 4.03 4.83 22.99
CA ILE A 282 3.54 3.47 22.76
C ILE A 282 3.95 3.00 21.36
N LEU A 283 3.77 3.85 20.34
CA LEU A 283 4.18 3.53 18.97
C LEU A 283 5.70 3.44 18.85
N MET A 284 6.45 4.37 19.44
CA MET A 284 7.92 4.31 19.46
C MET A 284 8.43 3.06 20.17
N GLY A 285 7.83 2.70 21.30
CA GLY A 285 8.11 1.47 22.03
C GLY A 285 7.83 0.22 21.19
N SER A 286 6.72 0.22 20.42
CA SER A 286 6.37 -0.86 19.51
C SER A 286 7.39 -1.01 18.38
N ILE A 287 7.83 0.10 17.76
CA ILE A 287 8.91 0.09 16.76
C ILE A 287 10.18 -0.54 17.34
N ASN A 288 10.62 -0.04 18.51
CA ASN A 288 11.85 -0.50 19.14
C ASN A 288 11.79 -1.99 19.50
N ARG A 289 10.69 -2.46 20.08
CA ARG A 289 10.47 -3.88 20.39
C ARG A 289 10.46 -4.75 19.15
N CYS A 290 9.77 -4.32 18.10
CA CYS A 290 9.72 -5.03 16.81
C CYS A 290 11.13 -5.21 16.24
N ILE A 291 11.91 -4.13 16.12
CA ILE A 291 13.27 -4.17 15.57
C ILE A 291 14.17 -5.08 16.43
N ARG A 292 14.11 -4.97 17.76
CA ARG A 292 14.90 -5.82 18.66
C ARG A 292 14.52 -7.29 18.56
N LEU A 293 13.22 -7.61 18.51
CA LEU A 293 12.73 -8.96 18.31
C LEU A 293 13.26 -9.54 17.00
N MET A 294 13.04 -8.84 15.90
CA MET A 294 13.38 -9.35 14.56
C MET A 294 14.89 -9.54 14.37
N ASN A 295 15.73 -8.80 15.07
CA ASN A 295 17.20 -8.96 15.04
C ASN A 295 17.75 -9.91 16.14
N SER A 296 16.89 -10.61 16.90
CA SER A 296 17.26 -11.60 17.92
C SER A 296 17.23 -13.02 17.35
N GLU A 297 17.76 -13.99 18.14
CA GLU A 297 17.62 -15.43 17.83
C GLU A 297 16.16 -15.88 17.79
N ARG A 298 15.33 -15.36 18.69
CA ARG A 298 13.89 -15.60 18.69
C ARG A 298 13.25 -15.10 17.39
N GLY A 299 13.63 -13.92 16.92
CA GLY A 299 13.13 -13.37 15.65
C GLY A 299 13.52 -14.22 14.45
N ARG A 300 14.76 -14.74 14.40
CA ARG A 300 15.19 -15.68 13.37
C ARG A 300 14.33 -16.95 13.38
N ALA A 301 14.14 -17.56 14.55
CA ALA A 301 13.31 -18.75 14.68
C ALA A 301 11.84 -18.50 14.25
N VAL A 302 11.30 -17.33 14.57
CA VAL A 302 9.95 -16.90 14.15
C VAL A 302 9.88 -16.79 12.62
N MET A 303 10.88 -16.17 11.97
CA MET A 303 10.92 -16.02 10.50
C MET A 303 11.11 -17.37 9.79
N ASP A 304 11.93 -18.28 10.34
CA ASP A 304 12.13 -19.61 9.81
C ASP A 304 10.83 -20.44 9.87
N ASN A 305 10.10 -20.37 10.97
CA ASN A 305 8.80 -21.01 11.09
C ASN A 305 7.77 -20.40 10.14
N TYR A 306 7.71 -19.08 10.06
CA TYR A 306 6.83 -18.35 9.15
C TYR A 306 7.05 -18.78 7.69
N THR A 307 8.28 -18.74 7.21
CA THR A 307 8.58 -19.11 5.83
C THR A 307 8.32 -20.58 5.53
N LYS A 308 8.48 -21.47 6.53
CA LYS A 308 8.11 -22.88 6.43
C LYS A 308 6.61 -23.09 6.24
N GLU A 309 5.78 -22.36 6.98
CA GLU A 309 4.31 -22.46 6.83
C GLU A 309 3.86 -21.91 5.47
N LEU A 310 4.48 -20.81 4.99
CA LEU A 310 4.21 -20.28 3.65
C LEU A 310 4.50 -21.29 2.53
N GLU A 311 5.58 -22.08 2.65
CA GLU A 311 5.90 -23.12 1.65
C GLU A 311 4.83 -24.20 1.54
N LYS A 312 4.14 -24.53 2.64
CA LYS A 312 3.03 -25.48 2.63
C LYS A 312 1.83 -24.95 1.85
N LEU A 313 1.55 -23.66 1.94
CA LEU A 313 0.44 -23.02 1.21
C LEU A 313 0.68 -22.95 -0.31
N ARG A 314 1.91 -23.04 -0.78
CA ARG A 314 2.25 -23.02 -2.21
C ARG A 314 1.72 -24.21 -3.04
N VAL A 315 1.21 -25.25 -2.39
CA VAL A 315 0.52 -26.36 -3.07
C VAL A 315 -0.81 -25.93 -3.70
N ILE A 316 -1.36 -24.81 -3.25
CA ILE A 316 -2.58 -24.20 -3.79
C ILE A 316 -2.22 -23.34 -5.00
N LYS A 317 -3.10 -23.26 -5.99
CA LYS A 317 -2.94 -22.42 -7.17
C LYS A 317 -2.95 -20.93 -6.78
N LEU A 318 -1.76 -20.36 -6.67
CA LEU A 318 -1.53 -18.95 -6.37
C LEU A 318 -0.97 -18.27 -7.62
N ALA A 319 -1.36 -17.01 -7.84
CA ALA A 319 -0.66 -16.18 -8.80
C ALA A 319 0.80 -16.01 -8.34
N LYS A 320 1.72 -16.03 -9.29
CA LYS A 320 3.13 -15.85 -9.00
C LYS A 320 3.37 -14.43 -8.49
N SER A 321 3.97 -14.31 -7.31
CA SER A 321 4.45 -13.08 -6.70
C SER A 321 5.91 -13.26 -6.28
N ASP A 322 6.71 -12.20 -6.38
CA ASP A 322 8.10 -12.22 -5.91
C ASP A 322 8.16 -12.25 -4.38
N ASP A 323 7.23 -11.56 -3.72
CA ASP A 323 7.06 -11.59 -2.27
C ASP A 323 6.08 -12.70 -1.86
N ILE A 324 6.62 -13.80 -1.37
CA ILE A 324 5.84 -14.98 -0.96
C ILE A 324 4.89 -14.72 0.22
N SER A 325 5.01 -13.59 0.91
CA SER A 325 4.08 -13.19 1.98
C SER A 325 2.72 -12.73 1.46
N LYS A 326 2.63 -12.40 0.18
CA LYS A 326 1.42 -11.98 -0.51
C LYS A 326 0.81 -13.18 -1.23
N LEU A 327 -0.29 -13.68 -0.69
CA LEU A 327 -1.01 -14.79 -1.31
C LEU A 327 -2.08 -14.21 -2.23
N VAL A 328 -1.78 -14.14 -3.51
CA VAL A 328 -2.72 -13.69 -4.55
C VAL A 328 -3.47 -14.90 -5.06
N ILE A 329 -4.73 -15.03 -4.66
CA ILE A 329 -5.55 -16.24 -4.88
C ILE A 329 -6.61 -15.93 -5.91
N TYR A 330 -6.72 -16.79 -6.91
CA TYR A 330 -7.74 -16.70 -7.96
C TYR A 330 -8.25 -18.09 -8.32
N THR A 331 -9.41 -18.16 -8.98
CA THR A 331 -9.96 -19.43 -9.49
C THR A 331 -9.69 -19.56 -10.99
N GLU A 332 -9.28 -20.74 -11.44
CA GLU A 332 -9.15 -21.02 -12.87
C GLU A 332 -10.50 -20.89 -13.58
N ASP A 333 -10.45 -20.51 -14.86
CA ASP A 333 -11.61 -20.34 -15.73
C ASP A 333 -12.64 -19.32 -15.21
N GLY A 334 -12.27 -18.49 -14.21
CA GLY A 334 -13.17 -17.47 -13.69
C GLY A 334 -14.43 -18.02 -13.00
N CYS A 335 -14.36 -19.23 -12.46
CA CYS A 335 -15.49 -19.86 -11.75
C CYS A 335 -16.05 -19.01 -10.61
N LEU A 336 -15.17 -18.20 -9.95
CA LEU A 336 -15.55 -17.20 -8.96
C LEU A 336 -14.81 -15.89 -9.24
N GLN A 337 -15.53 -14.78 -9.12
CA GLN A 337 -14.92 -13.45 -9.04
C GLN A 337 -14.22 -13.27 -7.68
N GLY A 338 -13.25 -12.33 -7.62
CA GLY A 338 -12.53 -12.07 -6.38
C GLY A 338 -13.44 -11.74 -5.21
N LYS A 339 -14.46 -10.89 -5.41
CA LYS A 339 -15.43 -10.56 -4.36
C LYS A 339 -16.23 -11.77 -3.88
N GLN A 340 -16.61 -12.67 -4.77
CA GLN A 340 -17.33 -13.89 -4.40
C GLN A 340 -16.45 -14.82 -3.54
N LEU A 341 -15.19 -15.00 -3.93
CA LEU A 341 -14.22 -15.78 -3.16
C LEU A 341 -13.97 -15.16 -1.77
N TYR A 342 -13.81 -13.82 -1.73
CA TYR A 342 -13.68 -13.08 -0.48
C TYR A 342 -14.86 -13.33 0.46
N ASP A 343 -16.09 -13.20 -0.05
CA ASP A 343 -17.31 -13.37 0.74
C ASP A 343 -17.48 -14.82 1.25
N ILE A 344 -17.10 -15.81 0.45
CA ILE A 344 -17.10 -17.22 0.88
C ILE A 344 -16.12 -17.42 2.05
N LEU A 345 -14.88 -16.93 1.91
CA LEU A 345 -13.86 -17.05 2.96
C LEU A 345 -14.28 -16.32 4.24
N LEU A 346 -14.84 -15.12 4.11
CA LEU A 346 -15.30 -14.34 5.25
C LEU A 346 -16.49 -14.99 5.96
N LYS A 347 -17.55 -15.32 5.22
CA LYS A 347 -18.84 -15.71 5.80
C LYS A 347 -18.90 -17.19 6.24
N ARG A 348 -18.29 -18.08 5.45
CA ARG A 348 -18.33 -19.51 5.71
C ARG A 348 -17.18 -19.98 6.60
N TYR A 349 -15.96 -19.46 6.36
CA TYR A 349 -14.76 -19.93 7.04
C TYR A 349 -14.24 -18.98 8.12
N ARG A 350 -14.83 -17.80 8.27
CA ARG A 350 -14.40 -16.73 9.17
C ARG A 350 -12.92 -16.35 8.94
N ILE A 351 -12.55 -16.20 7.68
CA ILE A 351 -11.22 -15.76 7.27
C ILE A 351 -11.36 -14.38 6.65
N GLN A 352 -10.82 -13.37 7.33
CA GLN A 352 -10.82 -11.98 6.89
C GLN A 352 -9.58 -11.75 6.03
N LEU A 353 -9.76 -11.57 4.73
CA LEU A 353 -8.69 -11.24 3.81
C LEU A 353 -8.39 -9.73 3.80
N GLU A 354 -7.27 -9.35 3.19
CA GLU A 354 -6.87 -7.95 3.02
C GLU A 354 -7.76 -7.23 2.02
N MET A 355 -7.94 -7.80 0.83
CA MET A 355 -8.76 -7.21 -0.22
C MET A 355 -9.30 -8.22 -1.22
N ALA A 356 -10.33 -7.79 -1.94
CA ALA A 356 -10.79 -8.41 -3.18
C ALA A 356 -10.56 -7.46 -4.36
N SER A 357 -10.07 -8.02 -5.48
CA SER A 357 -10.08 -7.42 -6.80
C SER A 357 -11.19 -8.07 -7.63
N LEU A 358 -11.36 -7.65 -8.88
CA LEU A 358 -12.29 -8.28 -9.83
C LEU A 358 -12.03 -9.80 -9.99
N ARG A 359 -10.76 -10.20 -10.06
CA ARG A 359 -10.34 -11.55 -10.47
C ARG A 359 -9.60 -12.33 -9.42
N TYR A 360 -9.13 -11.69 -8.36
CA TYR A 360 -8.34 -12.31 -7.30
C TYR A 360 -8.65 -11.68 -5.95
N VAL A 361 -8.19 -12.35 -4.91
CA VAL A 361 -8.15 -11.84 -3.55
C VAL A 361 -6.71 -11.83 -3.07
N ILE A 362 -6.42 -10.97 -2.10
CA ILE A 362 -5.10 -10.95 -1.43
C ILE A 362 -5.29 -11.33 0.04
N ALA A 363 -4.56 -12.37 0.45
CA ALA A 363 -4.29 -12.61 1.86
C ALA A 363 -2.88 -12.11 2.18
N MET A 364 -2.78 -11.24 3.18
CA MET A 364 -1.51 -10.79 3.73
C MET A 364 -1.14 -11.65 4.92
N THR A 365 0.03 -12.28 4.85
CA THR A 365 0.58 -13.08 5.94
C THR A 365 1.70 -12.32 6.65
N GLY A 366 2.08 -12.79 7.83
CA GLY A 366 3.15 -12.18 8.61
C GLY A 366 3.69 -13.12 9.70
N PRO A 367 4.82 -12.80 10.32
CA PRO A 367 5.43 -13.62 11.37
C PRO A 367 4.57 -13.71 12.65
N GLY A 368 3.50 -12.96 12.73
CA GLY A 368 2.50 -13.03 13.80
C GLY A 368 1.46 -14.15 13.60
N ASP A 369 1.31 -14.68 12.39
CA ASP A 369 0.35 -15.75 12.10
C ASP A 369 0.73 -17.04 12.82
N THR A 370 -0.29 -17.76 13.31
CA THR A 370 -0.10 -19.06 13.99
C THR A 370 -0.24 -20.21 13.01
N LYS A 371 0.34 -21.37 13.37
CA LYS A 371 0.16 -22.60 12.58
C LYS A 371 -1.33 -22.94 12.39
N GLU A 372 -2.16 -22.73 13.42
CA GLU A 372 -3.60 -22.94 13.35
C GLU A 372 -4.25 -22.09 12.25
N TYR A 373 -3.83 -20.81 12.11
CA TYR A 373 -4.35 -19.94 11.06
C TYR A 373 -4.02 -20.47 9.66
N TYR A 374 -2.80 -20.94 9.46
CA TYR A 374 -2.38 -21.53 8.18
C TYR A 374 -3.13 -22.82 7.88
N ASP A 375 -3.26 -23.72 8.84
CA ASP A 375 -3.96 -25.00 8.65
C ASP A 375 -5.43 -24.74 8.27
N ARG A 376 -6.15 -23.87 9.01
CA ARG A 376 -7.55 -23.53 8.70
C ARG A 376 -7.70 -22.83 7.34
N PHE A 377 -6.77 -21.96 6.98
CA PHE A 377 -6.79 -21.29 5.69
C PHE A 377 -6.56 -22.29 4.55
N TYR A 378 -5.58 -23.17 4.69
CA TYR A 378 -5.30 -24.24 3.74
C TYR A 378 -6.52 -25.16 3.53
N ASP A 379 -7.12 -25.63 4.62
CA ASP A 379 -8.30 -26.51 4.57
C ASP A 379 -9.47 -25.85 3.86
N ALA A 380 -9.73 -24.56 4.15
CA ALA A 380 -10.78 -23.78 3.50
C ALA A 380 -10.57 -23.67 1.99
N LEU A 381 -9.34 -23.39 1.56
CA LEU A 381 -9.02 -23.27 0.14
C LEU A 381 -9.12 -24.62 -0.59
N CYS A 382 -8.67 -25.73 0.06
CA CYS A 382 -8.81 -27.08 -0.49
C CYS A 382 -10.28 -27.53 -0.62
N GLU A 383 -11.14 -27.14 0.32
CA GLU A 383 -12.58 -27.43 0.24
C GLU A 383 -13.24 -26.67 -0.91
N ILE A 384 -12.93 -25.36 -1.05
CA ILE A 384 -13.42 -24.54 -2.16
C ILE A 384 -12.96 -25.13 -3.51
N ASP A 385 -11.69 -25.48 -3.64
CA ASP A 385 -11.15 -26.06 -4.88
C ASP A 385 -11.86 -27.36 -5.28
N LYS A 386 -12.13 -28.26 -4.32
CA LYS A 386 -12.92 -29.48 -4.56
C LYS A 386 -14.36 -29.19 -5.01
N GLU A 387 -15.01 -28.17 -4.45
CA GLU A 387 -16.36 -27.77 -4.84
C GLU A 387 -16.40 -27.19 -6.27
N LEU A 388 -15.32 -26.53 -6.69
CA LEU A 388 -15.20 -25.96 -8.03
C LEU A 388 -14.80 -27.00 -9.10
N ALA A 389 -14.04 -28.03 -8.73
CA ALA A 389 -13.56 -29.06 -9.66
C ALA A 389 -14.68 -29.83 -10.40
N GLY A 390 -15.93 -29.76 -9.91
CA GLY A 390 -17.12 -30.32 -10.56
C GLY A 390 -17.91 -29.34 -11.43
N ARG A 391 -17.49 -28.09 -11.51
CA ARG A 391 -18.20 -27.05 -12.26
C ARG A 391 -17.40 -26.72 -13.51
N SER A 392 -17.89 -27.14 -14.70
CA SER A 392 -17.40 -26.58 -15.95
C SER A 392 -17.82 -25.11 -15.99
N GLY A 393 -16.84 -24.21 -16.01
CA GLY A 393 -17.08 -22.77 -16.01
C GLY A 393 -17.88 -22.34 -17.25
N THR A 394 -19.12 -21.96 -17.04
CA THR A 394 -19.96 -21.25 -18.03
C THR A 394 -20.17 -19.80 -17.59
N SER A 395 -19.29 -19.25 -16.76
CA SER A 395 -19.34 -17.82 -16.57
C SER A 395 -18.70 -17.14 -17.78
N ASP A 396 -19.51 -16.46 -18.55
CA ASP A 396 -19.10 -15.37 -19.43
C ASP A 396 -18.34 -14.31 -18.56
N ILE A 397 -17.15 -14.67 -18.10
CA ILE A 397 -16.12 -13.65 -17.90
C ILE A 397 -15.78 -13.31 -19.35
N GLY A 398 -16.49 -12.33 -19.89
CA GLY A 398 -16.36 -11.89 -21.25
C GLY A 398 -14.90 -11.96 -21.63
N SER A 399 -14.61 -12.66 -22.73
CA SER A 399 -13.29 -12.73 -23.34
C SER A 399 -12.75 -11.30 -23.31
N SER A 400 -11.98 -11.01 -22.28
CA SER A 400 -11.68 -9.65 -21.91
C SER A 400 -10.91 -9.04 -23.04
N GLU A 401 -11.52 -8.07 -23.63
CA GLU A 401 -10.76 -6.96 -24.16
C GLU A 401 -9.64 -6.67 -23.15
N THR A 402 -8.42 -6.81 -23.59
CA THR A 402 -7.23 -6.32 -22.89
C THR A 402 -7.61 -4.94 -22.41
N VAL A 403 -7.73 -4.74 -21.07
CA VAL A 403 -7.91 -3.40 -20.53
C VAL A 403 -6.66 -2.63 -20.92
N ASN A 404 -6.79 -1.99 -22.03
CA ASN A 404 -5.80 -1.04 -22.49
C ASN A 404 -5.97 0.16 -21.57
N ILE A 405 -5.27 0.16 -20.43
CA ILE A 405 -5.23 1.33 -19.56
C ILE A 405 -4.60 2.42 -20.40
N SER A 406 -5.46 3.16 -21.09
CA SER A 406 -5.00 4.27 -21.89
C SER A 406 -4.35 5.27 -20.96
N ARG A 407 -3.12 5.62 -21.26
CA ARG A 407 -2.37 6.63 -20.50
C ARG A 407 -3.18 7.92 -20.50
N PRO A 408 -3.57 8.44 -19.33
CA PRO A 408 -4.33 9.69 -19.29
C PRO A 408 -3.50 10.80 -19.92
N VAL A 409 -4.17 11.69 -20.65
CA VAL A 409 -3.55 12.89 -21.20
C VAL A 409 -3.53 13.95 -20.11
N ILE A 410 -2.35 14.41 -19.73
CA ILE A 410 -2.19 15.50 -18.76
C ILE A 410 -2.42 16.83 -19.51
N LYS A 411 -3.43 17.59 -19.10
CA LYS A 411 -3.75 18.92 -19.66
C LYS A 411 -3.27 20.07 -18.78
N MET A 412 -3.20 19.83 -17.47
CA MET A 412 -2.79 20.80 -16.48
C MET A 412 -1.98 20.09 -15.40
N ASN A 413 -1.06 20.76 -14.72
CA ASN A 413 -0.38 20.14 -13.61
C ASN A 413 -1.36 19.94 -12.44
N LEU A 414 -1.01 19.04 -11.53
CA LEU A 414 -1.89 18.62 -10.43
C LEU A 414 -2.25 19.80 -9.51
N TYR A 415 -1.27 20.65 -9.18
CA TYR A 415 -1.47 21.79 -8.29
C TYR A 415 -2.45 22.81 -8.90
N ASP A 416 -2.24 23.19 -10.15
CA ASP A 416 -3.11 24.17 -10.84
C ASP A 416 -4.53 23.62 -10.99
N ALA A 417 -4.67 22.33 -11.30
CA ALA A 417 -5.98 21.71 -11.43
C ALA A 417 -6.76 21.64 -10.10
N VAL A 418 -6.06 21.36 -9.01
CA VAL A 418 -6.69 21.35 -7.66
C VAL A 418 -7.08 22.76 -7.24
N ASN A 419 -6.30 23.79 -7.58
CA ASN A 419 -6.54 25.18 -7.16
C ASN A 419 -7.30 26.02 -8.19
N CYS A 420 -7.66 25.47 -9.35
CA CYS A 420 -8.53 26.15 -10.31
C CYS A 420 -9.87 26.47 -9.65
N GLU A 421 -10.35 27.71 -9.79
CA GLU A 421 -11.64 28.13 -9.24
C GLU A 421 -12.82 27.70 -10.13
N ASP A 422 -12.58 27.57 -11.44
CA ASP A 422 -13.62 27.26 -12.41
C ASP A 422 -13.83 25.76 -12.53
N LYS A 423 -14.66 25.19 -11.64
CA LYS A 423 -15.00 23.77 -11.54
C LYS A 423 -16.50 23.57 -11.58
N GLU A 424 -16.90 22.39 -12.00
CA GLU A 424 -18.28 21.93 -11.93
C GLU A 424 -18.35 20.42 -11.65
N SER A 425 -19.41 20.00 -10.93
CA SER A 425 -19.73 18.59 -10.71
C SER A 425 -20.52 18.06 -11.89
N VAL A 426 -19.97 17.08 -12.58
CA VAL A 426 -20.56 16.43 -13.77
C VAL A 426 -20.92 15.00 -13.43
N GLU A 427 -22.03 14.48 -13.98
CA GLU A 427 -22.32 13.05 -13.89
C GLU A 427 -21.14 12.26 -14.46
N TYR A 428 -20.64 11.24 -13.72
CA TYR A 428 -19.36 10.64 -14.09
C TYR A 428 -19.37 9.94 -15.44
N HIS A 429 -20.53 9.45 -15.91
CA HIS A 429 -20.67 8.87 -17.25
C HIS A 429 -20.54 9.94 -18.37
N ASP A 430 -20.92 11.19 -18.09
CA ASP A 430 -20.83 12.31 -19.03
C ASP A 430 -19.46 13.03 -18.97
N ALA A 431 -18.60 12.62 -18.03
CA ALA A 431 -17.30 13.26 -17.80
C ALA A 431 -16.21 12.84 -18.83
N CYS A 432 -16.50 11.93 -19.74
CA CYS A 432 -15.52 11.50 -20.74
C CYS A 432 -15.01 12.68 -21.58
N GLY A 433 -13.70 12.83 -21.68
CA GLY A 433 -13.03 13.95 -22.36
C GLY A 433 -12.87 15.22 -21.53
N ARG A 434 -13.49 15.31 -20.33
CA ARG A 434 -13.30 16.40 -19.39
C ARG A 434 -11.97 16.25 -18.63
N VAL A 435 -11.48 17.34 -18.08
CA VAL A 435 -10.29 17.34 -17.22
C VAL A 435 -10.73 17.18 -15.78
N SER A 436 -10.20 16.17 -15.08
CA SER A 436 -10.53 15.95 -13.68
C SER A 436 -9.99 17.05 -12.77
N ALA A 437 -10.77 17.45 -11.79
CA ALA A 437 -10.35 18.32 -10.68
C ALA A 437 -10.25 17.54 -9.35
N SER A 438 -10.54 16.22 -9.38
CA SER A 438 -10.44 15.34 -8.23
C SER A 438 -9.63 14.09 -8.54
N THR A 439 -9.09 13.46 -7.50
CA THR A 439 -8.46 12.14 -7.60
C THR A 439 -9.52 11.07 -7.43
N VAL A 440 -9.65 10.16 -8.40
CA VAL A 440 -10.53 8.98 -8.29
C VAL A 440 -9.67 7.74 -8.19
N CYS A 441 -9.93 6.91 -7.19
CA CYS A 441 -9.23 5.63 -6.99
C CYS A 441 -10.17 4.54 -6.47
N ILE A 442 -9.84 3.29 -6.74
CA ILE A 442 -10.46 2.12 -6.11
C ILE A 442 -9.67 1.82 -4.83
N TYR A 443 -10.36 1.59 -3.73
CA TYR A 443 -9.72 1.32 -2.44
C TYR A 443 -10.21 -0.03 -1.87
N PRO A 444 -9.30 -0.87 -1.35
CA PRO A 444 -7.85 -0.84 -1.51
C PRO A 444 -7.39 -1.12 -2.96
N PRO A 445 -6.15 -0.76 -3.39
CA PRO A 445 -5.03 -0.22 -2.62
C PRO A 445 -4.94 1.32 -2.58
N GLY A 446 -5.87 2.07 -3.22
CA GLY A 446 -5.81 3.52 -3.28
C GLY A 446 -4.84 4.07 -4.34
N ILE A 447 -4.64 3.31 -5.42
CA ILE A 447 -3.90 3.78 -6.60
C ILE A 447 -4.84 4.63 -7.45
N PRO A 448 -4.47 5.87 -7.79
CA PRO A 448 -5.34 6.73 -8.59
C PRO A 448 -5.61 6.18 -10.01
N LEU A 449 -6.88 6.13 -10.39
CA LEU A 449 -7.32 5.90 -11.78
C LEU A 449 -7.14 7.17 -12.61
N VAL A 450 -7.53 8.30 -12.03
CA VAL A 450 -7.34 9.63 -12.60
C VAL A 450 -6.90 10.59 -11.50
N CYS A 451 -6.00 11.50 -11.84
CA CYS A 451 -5.55 12.58 -10.97
C CYS A 451 -6.07 13.93 -11.48
N PRO A 452 -6.11 14.98 -10.64
CA PRO A 452 -6.42 16.33 -11.09
C PRO A 452 -5.49 16.75 -12.22
N GLY A 453 -6.07 17.39 -13.25
CA GLY A 453 -5.36 17.80 -14.46
C GLY A 453 -5.25 16.75 -15.56
N GLU A 454 -5.63 15.52 -15.30
CA GLU A 454 -5.71 14.44 -16.29
C GLU A 454 -7.08 14.39 -16.98
N VAL A 455 -7.09 14.04 -18.27
CA VAL A 455 -8.33 13.84 -19.05
C VAL A 455 -8.97 12.53 -18.66
N ILE A 456 -10.23 12.59 -18.25
CA ILE A 456 -11.05 11.41 -17.97
C ILE A 456 -11.32 10.70 -19.30
N ASN A 457 -10.96 9.44 -19.40
CA ASN A 457 -11.16 8.63 -20.57
C ASN A 457 -12.24 7.55 -20.36
N ARG A 458 -12.70 6.94 -21.43
CA ARG A 458 -13.74 5.91 -21.39
C ARG A 458 -13.33 4.71 -20.51
N ASN A 459 -12.06 4.28 -20.58
CA ASN A 459 -11.58 3.16 -19.79
C ASN A 459 -11.67 3.41 -18.27
N MET A 460 -11.44 4.66 -17.83
CA MET A 460 -11.61 5.02 -16.42
C MET A 460 -13.08 4.85 -16.00
N ILE A 461 -14.03 5.32 -16.82
CA ILE A 461 -15.47 5.19 -16.54
C ILE A 461 -15.86 3.70 -16.49
N ASP A 462 -15.44 2.91 -17.46
CA ASP A 462 -15.72 1.47 -17.51
C ASP A 462 -15.08 0.73 -16.31
N THR A 463 -13.92 1.16 -15.85
CA THR A 463 -13.26 0.62 -14.64
C THR A 463 -14.07 0.93 -13.37
N VAL A 464 -14.59 2.15 -13.24
CA VAL A 464 -15.48 2.56 -12.13
C VAL A 464 -16.78 1.75 -12.17
N ASP A 465 -17.40 1.58 -13.34
CA ASP A 465 -18.61 0.76 -13.49
C ASP A 465 -18.39 -0.69 -13.08
N ASN A 466 -17.24 -1.26 -13.47
CA ASN A 466 -16.87 -2.62 -13.07
C ASN A 466 -16.66 -2.70 -11.55
N ALA A 467 -15.96 -1.73 -10.95
CA ALA A 467 -15.76 -1.67 -9.50
C ALA A 467 -17.08 -1.64 -8.73
N PHE A 468 -18.02 -0.81 -9.16
CA PHE A 468 -19.37 -0.76 -8.55
C PHE A 468 -20.13 -2.07 -8.72
N ARG A 469 -20.08 -2.70 -9.92
CA ARG A 469 -20.74 -3.99 -10.17
C ARG A 469 -20.21 -5.08 -9.24
N ASP A 470 -18.93 -5.04 -8.95
CA ASP A 470 -18.27 -6.05 -8.13
C ASP A 470 -18.25 -5.70 -6.64
N GLY A 471 -18.91 -4.61 -6.25
CA GLY A 471 -19.01 -4.19 -4.85
C GLY A 471 -17.70 -3.70 -4.26
N LEU A 472 -16.85 -3.08 -5.07
CA LEU A 472 -15.60 -2.44 -4.63
C LEU A 472 -15.83 -0.96 -4.29
N ASP A 473 -15.08 -0.44 -3.33
CA ASP A 473 -15.17 0.96 -2.94
C ASP A 473 -14.43 1.86 -3.93
N VAL A 474 -15.11 2.91 -4.40
CA VAL A 474 -14.53 3.96 -5.25
C VAL A 474 -14.51 5.26 -4.47
N MET A 475 -13.34 5.87 -4.35
CA MET A 475 -13.14 7.14 -3.66
C MET A 475 -12.97 8.28 -4.67
N GLY A 476 -13.32 9.51 -4.27
CA GLY A 476 -13.15 10.71 -5.07
C GLY A 476 -14.32 11.05 -5.99
N LEU A 477 -15.45 10.34 -5.85
CA LEU A 477 -16.72 10.65 -6.49
C LEU A 477 -17.69 11.24 -5.45
N GLU A 478 -18.58 12.14 -5.88
CA GLU A 478 -19.61 12.77 -5.06
C GLU A 478 -20.94 12.01 -5.18
N GLY A 479 -21.77 12.07 -4.14
CA GLY A 479 -23.09 11.42 -4.11
C GLY A 479 -23.08 9.94 -3.76
N LEU A 480 -21.91 9.38 -3.39
CA LEU A 480 -21.80 8.03 -2.86
C LEU A 480 -22.21 8.03 -1.38
N GLU A 481 -23.38 7.47 -1.06
CA GLU A 481 -23.73 7.15 0.33
C GLU A 481 -23.12 5.80 0.72
N ALA A 482 -22.65 5.67 1.97
CA ALA A 482 -22.17 4.41 2.51
C ALA A 482 -23.31 3.35 2.40
N GLY A 483 -23.09 2.30 1.60
CA GLY A 483 -24.07 1.23 1.38
C GLY A 483 -24.51 1.02 -0.07
N LEU A 484 -24.10 1.85 -1.02
CA LEU A 484 -24.39 1.66 -2.46
C LEU A 484 -23.59 0.55 -3.13
N CYS A 485 -22.63 -0.07 -2.43
CA CYS A 485 -21.98 -1.29 -2.87
C CYS A 485 -23.01 -2.42 -3.01
N GLY A 486 -23.37 -2.78 -4.26
CA GLY A 486 -24.34 -3.84 -4.58
C GLY A 486 -25.77 -3.38 -4.87
N ALA A 487 -26.05 -2.07 -4.91
CA ALA A 487 -27.35 -1.55 -5.36
C ALA A 487 -27.53 -1.76 -6.87
N ALA A 488 -28.77 -2.07 -7.25
CA ALA A 488 -29.13 -2.19 -8.67
C ALA A 488 -28.88 -0.87 -9.43
N PRO A 489 -28.59 -0.92 -10.75
CA PRO A 489 -28.28 0.29 -11.53
C PRO A 489 -29.31 1.42 -11.41
N ASP A 490 -30.58 1.06 -11.23
CA ASP A 490 -31.70 2.00 -11.15
C ASP A 490 -31.89 2.67 -9.76
N GLU A 491 -31.19 2.19 -8.72
CA GLU A 491 -31.27 2.75 -7.36
C GLU A 491 -30.09 3.70 -7.05
N ARG A 492 -29.18 3.89 -7.99
CA ARG A 492 -28.01 4.74 -7.79
C ARG A 492 -28.41 6.19 -7.88
N LYS A 493 -28.27 6.93 -6.77
CA LYS A 493 -28.23 8.39 -6.84
C LYS A 493 -27.18 8.81 -7.89
N ILE A 494 -27.41 9.94 -8.55
CA ILE A 494 -26.49 10.47 -9.56
C ILE A 494 -25.11 10.63 -8.93
N VAL A 495 -24.17 9.80 -9.36
CA VAL A 495 -22.78 9.87 -8.93
C VAL A 495 -22.07 10.88 -9.82
N LYS A 496 -21.34 11.81 -9.20
CA LYS A 496 -20.70 12.92 -9.89
C LYS A 496 -19.18 12.91 -9.66
N ILE A 497 -18.48 13.49 -10.61
CA ILE A 497 -17.05 13.78 -10.52
C ILE A 497 -16.82 15.28 -10.70
N LEU A 498 -15.89 15.83 -9.93
CA LEU A 498 -15.49 17.22 -10.06
C LEU A 498 -14.56 17.40 -11.26
N CYS A 499 -14.94 18.24 -12.21
CA CYS A 499 -14.20 18.55 -13.42
C CYS A 499 -13.86 20.03 -13.51
N LEU A 500 -12.81 20.36 -14.28
CA LEU A 500 -12.56 21.72 -14.74
C LEU A 500 -13.56 22.10 -15.83
N ARG A 501 -14.02 23.35 -15.86
CA ARG A 501 -14.84 23.90 -16.92
C ARG A 501 -14.10 24.19 -18.21
#